data_bb4bb390ca3385f0e5bc0599843dc268
#
_entry.id   bb4bb390ca3385f0e5bc0599843dc268
#
_cell.length_a   1.000
_cell.length_b   1.000
_cell.length_c   1.000
_cell.angle_alpha   90.00
_cell.angle_beta   90.00
_cell.angle_gamma   90.00
#
_symmetry.space_group_name_H-M   'P 1'
#
loop_
_entity.id
_entity.type
_entity.pdbx_description
1 polymer ?
#
loop_
_entity_poly.entity_id
_entity_poly.type
_entity_poly.pdbx_seq_one_letter_code
_entity_poly.pdbx_strand_id
1 'polypeptide(L)'
;MILDISIFILLVASAVILLMILFRKFSILATIDVDSVPQEKVEQKKEDIIEMRLRRKLEWLKNNLNRIIKPIFGFLNNIFKLTYQKVLELEKSYQEKSQAVSDDQNFNQQKTRALLSEGEELYNSEDYGQSEKKFIQVISLDYRNVEAYDGLGKVYLAQKDYEHAIEAFQHALKLEDKSSGVHCDICQVYKELGDFDKAVLYIQKAIELDPNNPKYLDALIEISILKKNRFLAKEAYRKLKKVNPENQKLSELEKKIENI
;
A
#
# COMPACT_ATOMS: atom_id res chain seq x y z
N MET A 1 -6.54 -21.49 -19.49
CA MET A 1 -7.46 -20.47 -18.93
C MET A 1 -7.67 -19.28 -19.87
N ILE A 2 -6.63 -18.57 -20.35
CA ILE A 2 -6.81 -17.45 -21.31
C ILE A 2 -7.26 -17.94 -22.68
N LEU A 3 -6.77 -19.11 -23.13
CA LEU A 3 -7.16 -19.74 -24.41
C LEU A 3 -8.64 -20.17 -24.40
N ASP A 4 -9.14 -20.69 -23.30
CA ASP A 4 -10.53 -21.16 -23.18
C ASP A 4 -11.53 -19.99 -23.18
N ILE A 5 -11.15 -18.87 -22.57
CA ILE A 5 -11.96 -17.63 -22.58
C ILE A 5 -12.01 -17.04 -23.99
N SER A 6 -10.90 -17.07 -24.74
CA SER A 6 -10.87 -16.56 -26.11
C SER A 6 -11.72 -17.42 -27.07
N ILE A 7 -11.73 -18.74 -26.92
CA ILE A 7 -12.56 -19.68 -27.69
C ILE A 7 -14.05 -19.44 -27.37
N PHE A 8 -14.39 -19.21 -26.10
CA PHE A 8 -15.76 -18.91 -25.67
C PHE A 8 -16.27 -17.58 -26.27
N ILE A 9 -15.44 -16.54 -26.24
CA ILE A 9 -15.78 -15.22 -26.85
C ILE A 9 -15.99 -15.39 -28.36
N LEU A 10 -15.18 -16.19 -29.03
CA LEU A 10 -15.26 -16.44 -30.47
C LEU A 10 -16.52 -17.22 -30.83
N LEU A 11 -16.94 -18.18 -29.99
CA LEU A 11 -18.20 -18.93 -30.15
C LEU A 11 -19.44 -18.04 -29.97
N VAL A 12 -19.42 -17.18 -28.94
CA VAL A 12 -20.50 -16.21 -28.70
C VAL A 12 -20.58 -15.19 -29.85
N ALA A 13 -19.45 -14.67 -30.31
CA ALA A 13 -19.41 -13.75 -31.46
C ALA A 13 -19.92 -14.41 -32.72
N SER A 14 -19.60 -15.68 -33.03
CA SER A 14 -20.11 -16.41 -34.20
C SER A 14 -21.63 -16.65 -34.12
N ALA A 15 -22.15 -16.93 -32.91
CA ALA A 15 -23.60 -17.08 -32.71
C ALA A 15 -24.36 -15.76 -32.92
N VAL A 16 -23.79 -14.64 -32.44
CA VAL A 16 -24.36 -13.30 -32.65
C VAL A 16 -24.35 -12.91 -34.14
N ILE A 17 -23.26 -13.21 -34.86
CA ILE A 17 -23.18 -12.95 -36.30
C ILE A 17 -24.20 -13.79 -37.07
N LEU A 18 -24.39 -15.05 -36.69
CA LEU A 18 -25.38 -15.94 -37.30
C LEU A 18 -26.82 -15.44 -37.07
N LEU A 19 -27.10 -14.95 -35.86
CA LEU A 19 -28.39 -14.29 -35.55
C LEU A 19 -28.58 -13.00 -36.35
N MET A 20 -27.58 -12.16 -36.52
CA MET A 20 -27.64 -10.94 -37.35
C MET A 20 -27.92 -11.26 -38.82
N ILE A 21 -27.28 -12.29 -39.37
CA ILE A 21 -27.50 -12.73 -40.75
C ILE A 21 -28.93 -13.25 -40.93
N LEU A 22 -29.46 -14.00 -39.97
CA LEU A 22 -30.84 -14.47 -39.96
C LEU A 22 -31.85 -13.31 -39.89
N PHE A 23 -31.63 -12.34 -39.00
CA PHE A 23 -32.49 -11.15 -38.90
C PHE A 23 -32.46 -10.29 -40.17
N ARG A 24 -31.28 -10.12 -40.80
CA ARG A 24 -31.16 -9.36 -42.04
C ARG A 24 -31.85 -10.03 -43.23
N LYS A 25 -31.89 -11.38 -43.30
CA LYS A 25 -32.70 -12.10 -44.30
C LYS A 25 -34.20 -12.07 -44.04
N PHE A 26 -34.63 -11.98 -42.79
CA PHE A 26 -36.04 -11.81 -42.42
C PHE A 26 -36.60 -10.44 -42.85
N SER A 27 -35.80 -9.38 -42.77
CA SER A 27 -36.23 -8.03 -43.16
C SER A 27 -36.46 -7.91 -44.71
N ILE A 28 -35.74 -8.70 -45.52
CA ILE A 28 -35.89 -8.73 -46.98
C ILE A 28 -37.18 -9.48 -47.40
N LEU A 29 -37.65 -10.44 -46.57
CA LEU A 29 -38.91 -11.16 -46.80
C LEU A 29 -40.16 -10.34 -46.44
N ALA A 30 -40.02 -9.28 -45.64
CA ALA A 30 -41.09 -8.41 -45.19
C ALA A 30 -41.40 -7.24 -46.18
N THR A 31 -40.60 -7.07 -47.23
CA THR A 31 -40.73 -5.97 -48.21
C THR A 31 -41.27 -6.43 -49.58
N ILE A 32 -41.85 -7.62 -49.67
CA ILE A 32 -42.50 -8.06 -50.90
C ILE A 32 -43.93 -7.52 -50.87
N ASP A 33 -44.17 -6.45 -51.66
CA ASP A 33 -45.43 -5.81 -51.87
C ASP A 33 -46.33 -6.75 -52.67
N VAL A 34 -47.50 -7.15 -52.10
CA VAL A 34 -48.43 -8.17 -52.65
C VAL A 34 -49.56 -7.56 -53.44
N ASP A 35 -49.60 -6.25 -53.62
CA ASP A 35 -50.76 -5.53 -54.15
C ASP A 35 -50.87 -5.44 -55.70
N SER A 36 -50.14 -6.26 -56.46
CA SER A 36 -50.14 -6.10 -57.94
C SER A 36 -50.63 -7.27 -58.78
N VAL A 37 -51.56 -8.13 -58.30
CA VAL A 37 -52.13 -9.18 -59.21
C VAL A 37 -53.63 -9.38 -59.00
N PRO A 38 -54.51 -9.18 -60.07
CA PRO A 38 -55.93 -9.35 -59.95
C PRO A 38 -56.34 -10.78 -60.24
N GLN A 39 -56.64 -11.58 -59.22
CA GLN A 39 -57.50 -12.78 -59.31
C GLN A 39 -57.84 -13.34 -57.90
N GLU A 40 -58.92 -12.86 -57.36
CA GLU A 40 -59.35 -13.00 -55.96
C GLU A 40 -59.80 -14.41 -55.49
N LYS A 41 -59.95 -15.41 -56.31
CA LYS A 41 -60.43 -16.74 -55.89
C LYS A 41 -59.41 -17.88 -55.96
N VAL A 42 -58.32 -17.68 -56.68
CA VAL A 42 -57.22 -18.66 -56.74
C VAL A 42 -56.15 -18.33 -55.70
N GLU A 43 -56.06 -17.09 -55.26
CA GLU A 43 -55.07 -16.62 -54.28
C GLU A 43 -55.40 -17.05 -52.86
N GLN A 44 -56.65 -16.96 -52.39
CA GLN A 44 -57.00 -17.44 -51.04
C GLN A 44 -56.68 -18.92 -50.84
N LYS A 45 -56.86 -19.79 -51.80
CA LYS A 45 -56.49 -21.19 -51.74
C LYS A 45 -54.95 -21.41 -51.77
N LYS A 46 -54.19 -20.53 -52.45
CA LYS A 46 -52.72 -20.55 -52.47
C LYS A 46 -52.15 -20.06 -51.17
N GLU A 47 -52.69 -19.02 -50.59
CA GLU A 47 -52.34 -18.48 -49.31
C GLU A 47 -52.55 -19.51 -48.16
N ASP A 48 -53.73 -20.15 -48.13
CA ASP A 48 -53.98 -21.22 -47.14
C ASP A 48 -53.02 -22.41 -47.27
N ILE A 49 -52.64 -22.78 -48.49
CA ILE A 49 -51.67 -23.87 -48.73
C ILE A 49 -50.23 -23.43 -48.32
N ILE A 50 -49.88 -22.18 -48.59
CA ILE A 50 -48.57 -21.62 -48.20
C ILE A 50 -48.52 -21.49 -46.68
N GLU A 51 -49.56 -21.01 -46.05
CA GLU A 51 -49.63 -20.89 -44.57
C GLU A 51 -49.59 -22.27 -43.91
N MET A 52 -50.30 -23.26 -44.39
CA MET A 52 -50.21 -24.63 -43.86
C MET A 52 -48.82 -25.28 -44.06
N ARG A 53 -48.19 -25.01 -45.20
CA ARG A 53 -46.78 -25.48 -45.42
C ARG A 53 -45.78 -24.75 -44.56
N LEU A 54 -45.94 -23.46 -44.31
CA LEU A 54 -45.15 -22.67 -43.42
C LEU A 54 -45.31 -23.12 -41.95
N ARG A 55 -46.56 -23.30 -41.50
CA ARG A 55 -46.84 -23.85 -40.15
C ARG A 55 -46.23 -25.23 -39.94
N ARG A 56 -46.33 -26.15 -40.90
CA ARG A 56 -45.70 -27.49 -40.82
C ARG A 56 -44.17 -27.39 -40.78
N LYS A 57 -43.55 -26.49 -41.56
CA LYS A 57 -42.11 -26.25 -41.50
C LYS A 57 -41.67 -25.61 -40.19
N LEU A 58 -42.43 -24.67 -39.67
CA LEU A 58 -42.18 -24.01 -38.38
C LEU A 58 -42.34 -25.00 -37.19
N GLU A 59 -43.37 -25.85 -37.23
CA GLU A 59 -43.53 -26.89 -36.21
C GLU A 59 -42.43 -27.95 -36.29
N TRP A 60 -42.05 -28.36 -37.49
CA TRP A 60 -40.87 -29.26 -37.67
C TRP A 60 -39.58 -28.61 -37.19
N LEU A 61 -39.32 -27.35 -37.50
CA LEU A 61 -38.20 -26.57 -37.01
C LEU A 61 -38.21 -26.44 -35.48
N LYS A 62 -39.39 -26.09 -34.90
CA LYS A 62 -39.55 -25.99 -33.43
C LYS A 62 -39.28 -27.31 -32.74
N ASN A 63 -39.76 -28.41 -33.25
CA ASN A 63 -39.55 -29.74 -32.68
C ASN A 63 -38.11 -30.22 -32.81
N ASN A 64 -37.46 -29.98 -33.97
CA ASN A 64 -36.06 -30.32 -34.17
C ASN A 64 -35.10 -29.38 -33.40
N LEU A 65 -35.44 -28.09 -33.34
CA LEU A 65 -34.66 -27.13 -32.55
C LEU A 65 -34.67 -27.48 -31.04
N ASN A 66 -35.85 -27.82 -30.51
CA ASN A 66 -35.96 -28.27 -29.11
C ASN A 66 -35.17 -29.58 -28.84
N ARG A 67 -35.06 -30.47 -29.82
CA ARG A 67 -34.33 -31.72 -29.73
C ARG A 67 -32.81 -31.50 -29.71
N ILE A 68 -32.32 -30.42 -30.35
CA ILE A 68 -30.90 -30.06 -30.44
C ILE A 68 -30.51 -29.08 -29.30
N ILE A 69 -31.41 -28.12 -29.01
CA ILE A 69 -31.12 -27.07 -28.00
C ILE A 69 -31.11 -27.63 -26.56
N LYS A 70 -32.05 -28.54 -26.22
CA LYS A 70 -32.11 -29.12 -24.88
C LYS A 70 -30.78 -29.75 -24.39
N PRO A 71 -30.14 -30.64 -25.17
CA PRO A 71 -28.86 -31.25 -24.72
C PRO A 71 -27.73 -30.21 -24.69
N ILE A 72 -27.73 -29.22 -25.61
CA ILE A 72 -26.71 -28.14 -25.60
C ILE A 72 -26.87 -27.25 -24.36
N PHE A 73 -28.11 -26.89 -24.02
CA PHE A 73 -28.38 -26.10 -22.81
C PHE A 73 -28.03 -26.85 -21.51
N GLY A 74 -28.30 -28.16 -21.47
CA GLY A 74 -27.90 -29.02 -20.35
C GLY A 74 -26.37 -29.11 -20.21
N PHE A 75 -25.66 -29.22 -21.35
CA PHE A 75 -24.21 -29.27 -21.37
C PHE A 75 -23.60 -27.91 -20.93
N LEU A 76 -24.12 -26.79 -21.43
CA LEU A 76 -23.69 -25.45 -21.04
C LEU A 76 -23.96 -25.17 -19.54
N ASN A 77 -25.11 -25.60 -19.04
CA ASN A 77 -25.42 -25.45 -17.61
C ASN A 77 -24.51 -26.27 -16.71
N ASN A 78 -24.12 -27.46 -17.13
CA ASN A 78 -23.14 -28.28 -16.41
C ASN A 78 -21.73 -27.65 -16.44
N ILE A 79 -21.29 -27.13 -17.58
CA ILE A 79 -20.01 -26.41 -17.67
C ILE A 79 -20.05 -25.17 -16.80
N PHE A 80 -21.12 -24.40 -16.84
CA PHE A 80 -21.27 -23.20 -16.01
C PHE A 80 -21.24 -23.56 -14.50
N LYS A 81 -21.91 -24.63 -14.09
CA LYS A 81 -21.89 -25.08 -12.71
C LYS A 81 -20.51 -25.52 -12.26
N LEU A 82 -19.79 -26.25 -13.10
CA LEU A 82 -18.41 -26.68 -12.81
C LEU A 82 -17.41 -25.51 -12.74
N THR A 83 -17.53 -24.55 -13.66
CA THR A 83 -16.69 -23.35 -13.65
C THR A 83 -17.00 -22.46 -12.46
N TYR A 84 -18.27 -22.29 -12.10
CA TYR A 84 -18.69 -21.52 -10.93
C TYR A 84 -18.19 -22.16 -9.62
N GLN A 85 -18.28 -23.47 -9.48
CA GLN A 85 -17.71 -24.15 -8.31
C GLN A 85 -16.20 -24.00 -8.20
N LYS A 86 -15.46 -24.10 -9.33
CA LYS A 86 -14.01 -23.83 -9.33
C LYS A 86 -13.66 -22.40 -8.96
N VAL A 87 -14.45 -21.42 -9.38
CA VAL A 87 -14.24 -20.01 -8.99
C VAL A 87 -14.46 -19.83 -7.50
N LEU A 88 -15.50 -20.43 -6.92
CA LEU A 88 -15.76 -20.37 -5.48
C LEU A 88 -14.65 -21.04 -4.65
N GLU A 89 -14.13 -22.19 -5.11
CA GLU A 89 -12.98 -22.86 -4.44
C GLU A 89 -11.71 -22.01 -4.51
N LEU A 90 -11.45 -21.38 -5.65
CA LEU A 90 -10.33 -20.45 -5.80
C LEU A 90 -10.50 -19.24 -4.88
N GLU A 91 -11.68 -18.63 -4.82
CA GLU A 91 -11.96 -17.51 -3.94
C GLU A 91 -11.74 -17.87 -2.45
N LYS A 92 -12.24 -19.02 -2.01
CA LYS A 92 -11.98 -19.52 -0.65
C LYS A 92 -10.48 -19.71 -0.38
N SER A 93 -9.76 -20.32 -1.32
CA SER A 93 -8.32 -20.55 -1.15
C SER A 93 -7.52 -19.24 -1.13
N TYR A 94 -7.95 -18.21 -1.86
CA TYR A 94 -7.36 -16.87 -1.79
C TYR A 94 -7.68 -16.15 -0.48
N GLN A 95 -8.91 -16.28 0.02
CA GLN A 95 -9.30 -15.71 1.32
C GLN A 95 -8.54 -16.36 2.48
N GLU A 96 -8.42 -17.69 2.50
CA GLU A 96 -7.65 -18.42 3.52
C GLU A 96 -6.16 -18.02 3.49
N LYS A 97 -5.55 -17.92 2.32
CA LYS A 97 -4.16 -17.45 2.17
C LYS A 97 -3.99 -15.99 2.60
N SER A 98 -4.94 -15.13 2.26
CA SER A 98 -4.92 -13.72 2.64
C SER A 98 -5.07 -13.55 4.15
N GLN A 99 -5.93 -14.33 4.81
CA GLN A 99 -6.06 -14.32 6.26
C GLN A 99 -4.79 -14.83 6.95
N ALA A 100 -4.21 -15.93 6.49
CA ALA A 100 -2.98 -16.46 7.05
C ALA A 100 -1.82 -15.45 6.95
N VAL A 101 -1.69 -14.74 5.81
CA VAL A 101 -0.68 -13.69 5.63
C VAL A 101 -0.96 -12.48 6.54
N SER A 102 -2.24 -12.10 6.74
CA SER A 102 -2.59 -10.99 7.63
C SER A 102 -2.36 -11.32 9.10
N ASP A 103 -2.61 -12.57 9.50
CA ASP A 103 -2.37 -13.03 10.87
C ASP A 103 -0.88 -13.10 11.19
N ASP A 104 -0.05 -13.58 10.24
CA ASP A 104 1.42 -13.56 10.37
C ASP A 104 1.97 -12.13 10.44
N GLN A 105 1.44 -11.20 9.65
CA GLN A 105 1.85 -9.80 9.71
C GLN A 105 1.46 -9.13 11.03
N ASN A 106 0.25 -9.38 11.53
CA ASN A 106 -0.21 -8.88 12.82
C ASN A 106 0.62 -9.44 13.98
N PHE A 107 0.93 -10.74 13.94
CA PHE A 107 1.77 -11.38 14.93
C PHE A 107 3.20 -10.79 14.92
N ASN A 108 3.79 -10.61 13.74
CA ASN A 108 5.12 -10.01 13.62
C ASN A 108 5.12 -8.55 14.09
N GLN A 109 4.08 -7.76 13.79
CA GLN A 109 3.96 -6.38 14.29
C GLN A 109 3.84 -6.32 15.81
N GLN A 110 3.02 -7.18 16.43
CA GLN A 110 2.89 -7.23 17.88
C GLN A 110 4.22 -7.63 18.54
N LYS A 111 4.90 -8.62 17.99
CA LYS A 111 6.22 -9.06 18.46
C LYS A 111 7.27 -7.96 18.33
N THR A 112 7.28 -7.24 17.20
CA THR A 112 8.17 -6.09 16.96
C THR A 112 7.95 -5.00 18.01
N ARG A 113 6.70 -4.60 18.26
CA ARG A 113 6.37 -3.61 19.30
C ARG A 113 6.78 -4.05 20.70
N ALA A 114 6.54 -5.31 21.05
CA ALA A 114 6.95 -5.85 22.35
C ALA A 114 8.47 -5.83 22.51
N LEU A 115 9.22 -6.22 21.48
CA LEU A 115 10.69 -6.20 21.51
C LEU A 115 11.25 -4.77 21.55
N LEU A 116 10.63 -3.78 20.87
CA LEU A 116 11.00 -2.37 20.96
C LEU A 116 10.81 -1.86 22.38
N SER A 117 9.63 -2.09 22.99
CA SER A 117 9.35 -1.68 24.37
C SER A 117 10.32 -2.31 25.36
N GLU A 118 10.58 -3.61 25.22
CA GLU A 118 11.54 -4.31 26.07
C GLU A 118 12.98 -3.80 25.90
N GLY A 119 13.36 -3.48 24.64
CA GLY A 119 14.65 -2.85 24.33
C GLY A 119 14.80 -1.48 24.99
N GLU A 120 13.75 -0.65 24.97
CA GLU A 120 13.72 0.66 25.63
C GLU A 120 13.76 0.54 27.16
N GLU A 121 13.03 -0.39 27.75
CA GLU A 121 13.06 -0.64 29.20
C GLU A 121 14.46 -1.07 29.66
N LEU A 122 15.13 -1.95 28.91
CA LEU A 122 16.51 -2.38 29.18
C LEU A 122 17.49 -1.22 29.00
N TYR A 123 17.32 -0.36 28.00
CA TYR A 123 18.12 0.85 27.84
C TYR A 123 17.96 1.79 29.03
N ASN A 124 16.75 2.03 29.51
CA ASN A 124 16.47 2.87 30.66
C ASN A 124 17.00 2.28 31.99
N SER A 125 17.15 0.96 32.09
CA SER A 125 17.76 0.26 33.20
C SER A 125 19.28 0.10 33.07
N GLU A 126 19.88 0.71 32.05
CA GLU A 126 21.31 0.69 31.74
C GLU A 126 21.83 -0.71 31.35
N ASP A 127 20.97 -1.71 31.11
CA ASP A 127 21.40 -3.00 30.57
C ASP A 127 21.56 -2.92 29.05
N TYR A 128 22.58 -2.18 28.63
CA TYR A 128 22.84 -1.90 27.21
C TYR A 128 23.07 -3.16 26.37
N GLY A 129 23.69 -4.20 26.99
CA GLY A 129 23.99 -5.44 26.28
C GLY A 129 22.73 -6.26 25.95
N GLN A 130 21.72 -6.24 26.80
CA GLN A 130 20.44 -6.90 26.50
C GLN A 130 19.58 -6.01 25.60
N SER A 131 19.58 -4.70 25.80
CA SER A 131 18.90 -3.73 24.95
C SER A 131 19.34 -3.86 23.48
N GLU A 132 20.64 -3.90 23.22
CA GLU A 132 21.23 -4.13 21.90
C GLU A 132 20.64 -5.38 21.22
N LYS A 133 20.62 -6.51 21.94
CA LYS A 133 20.08 -7.77 21.41
C LYS A 133 18.61 -7.64 21.03
N LYS A 134 17.81 -6.87 21.79
CA LYS A 134 16.39 -6.67 21.48
C LYS A 134 16.20 -5.84 20.21
N PHE A 135 16.93 -4.74 20.06
CA PHE A 135 16.87 -3.95 18.83
C PHE A 135 17.37 -4.73 17.61
N ILE A 136 18.42 -5.56 17.74
CA ILE A 136 18.87 -6.45 16.67
C ILE A 136 17.79 -7.49 16.33
N GLN A 137 17.07 -8.03 17.31
CA GLN A 137 15.94 -8.93 17.05
C GLN A 137 14.82 -8.22 16.27
N VAL A 138 14.51 -6.96 16.59
CA VAL A 138 13.56 -6.16 15.79
C VAL A 138 14.04 -6.01 14.36
N ILE A 139 15.30 -5.63 14.15
CA ILE A 139 15.87 -5.49 12.79
C ILE A 139 15.82 -6.80 12.01
N SER A 140 15.98 -7.95 12.69
CA SER A 140 15.87 -9.27 12.05
C SER A 140 14.43 -9.60 11.60
N LEU A 141 13.42 -9.06 12.26
CA LEU A 141 12.00 -9.22 11.91
C LEU A 141 11.57 -8.18 10.88
N ASP A 142 12.05 -6.96 11.03
CA ASP A 142 11.76 -5.84 10.14
C ASP A 142 13.03 -4.98 9.94
N TYR A 143 13.75 -5.25 8.87
CA TYR A 143 14.98 -4.55 8.51
C TYR A 143 14.78 -3.07 8.14
N ARG A 144 13.53 -2.60 8.03
CA ARG A 144 13.17 -1.20 7.76
C ARG A 144 12.65 -0.47 9.00
N ASN A 145 12.78 -1.06 10.15
CA ASN A 145 12.30 -0.45 11.38
C ASN A 145 13.23 0.68 11.83
N VAL A 146 12.78 1.92 11.67
CA VAL A 146 13.55 3.13 12.01
C VAL A 146 13.82 3.23 13.50
N GLU A 147 12.81 2.92 14.34
CA GLU A 147 12.89 2.99 15.80
C GLU A 147 13.95 2.03 16.35
N ALA A 148 14.11 0.86 15.72
CA ALA A 148 15.12 -0.11 16.14
C ALA A 148 16.55 0.37 15.85
N TYR A 149 16.78 1.01 14.69
CA TYR A 149 18.09 1.60 14.39
C TYR A 149 18.38 2.83 15.26
N ASP A 150 17.38 3.64 15.56
CA ASP A 150 17.50 4.77 16.48
C ASP A 150 17.82 4.28 17.90
N GLY A 151 17.10 3.29 18.41
CA GLY A 151 17.35 2.66 19.70
C GLY A 151 18.76 2.05 19.79
N LEU A 152 19.18 1.35 18.73
CA LEU A 152 20.52 0.77 18.65
C LEU A 152 21.61 1.86 18.67
N GLY A 153 21.41 2.96 17.94
CA GLY A 153 22.29 4.12 17.95
C GLY A 153 22.43 4.75 19.34
N LYS A 154 21.32 4.86 20.08
CA LYS A 154 21.31 5.34 21.47
C LYS A 154 22.06 4.41 22.41
N VAL A 155 21.90 3.10 22.23
CA VAL A 155 22.67 2.10 23.02
C VAL A 155 24.17 2.26 22.80
N TYR A 156 24.62 2.34 21.56
CA TYR A 156 26.03 2.52 21.24
C TYR A 156 26.58 3.88 21.75
N LEU A 157 25.77 4.95 21.65
CA LEU A 157 26.13 6.24 22.22
C LEU A 157 26.35 6.14 23.75
N ALA A 158 25.45 5.44 24.47
CA ALA A 158 25.57 5.24 25.92
C ALA A 158 26.80 4.40 26.28
N GLN A 159 27.16 3.42 25.45
CA GLN A 159 28.39 2.63 25.57
C GLN A 159 29.64 3.39 25.13
N LYS A 160 29.49 4.63 24.61
CA LYS A 160 30.56 5.46 24.02
C LYS A 160 31.21 4.85 22.78
N ASP A 161 30.50 3.95 22.12
CA ASP A 161 30.84 3.42 20.80
C ASP A 161 30.31 4.34 19.73
N TYR A 162 31.02 5.45 19.52
CA TYR A 162 30.53 6.54 18.65
C TYR A 162 30.51 6.16 17.19
N GLU A 163 31.35 5.25 16.75
CA GLU A 163 31.42 4.79 15.37
C GLU A 163 30.15 4.02 15.00
N HIS A 164 29.81 2.99 15.76
CA HIS A 164 28.59 2.22 15.55
C HIS A 164 27.31 3.03 15.82
N ALA A 165 27.36 3.99 16.76
CA ALA A 165 26.22 4.91 16.98
C ALA A 165 25.93 5.72 15.71
N ILE A 166 26.95 6.31 15.08
CA ILE A 166 26.78 7.08 13.84
C ILE A 166 26.27 6.19 12.72
N GLU A 167 26.78 4.97 12.56
CA GLU A 167 26.32 4.02 11.54
C GLU A 167 24.83 3.67 11.72
N ALA A 168 24.41 3.35 12.94
CA ALA A 168 23.02 3.02 13.25
C ALA A 168 22.08 4.21 12.96
N PHE A 169 22.43 5.42 13.44
CA PHE A 169 21.65 6.62 13.16
C PHE A 169 21.62 6.99 11.68
N GLN A 170 22.73 6.82 10.95
CA GLN A 170 22.73 7.03 9.50
C GLN A 170 21.83 6.03 8.78
N HIS A 171 21.73 4.80 9.28
CA HIS A 171 20.81 3.80 8.74
C HIS A 171 19.35 4.22 8.99
N ALA A 172 19.03 4.71 10.19
CA ALA A 172 17.72 5.28 10.50
C ALA A 172 17.37 6.43 9.52
N LEU A 173 18.31 7.36 9.27
CA LEU A 173 18.10 8.48 8.33
C LEU A 173 17.99 8.04 6.86
N LYS A 174 18.58 6.92 6.44
CA LYS A 174 18.37 6.36 5.11
C LYS A 174 16.93 5.83 4.92
N LEU A 175 16.31 5.38 6.00
CA LEU A 175 14.94 4.89 6.01
C LEU A 175 13.93 6.03 6.16
N GLU A 176 14.24 7.03 7.00
CA GLU A 176 13.44 8.22 7.25
C GLU A 176 14.34 9.46 7.36
N ASP A 177 14.49 10.18 6.25
CA ASP A 177 15.40 11.33 6.11
C ASP A 177 14.97 12.57 6.93
N LYS A 178 13.70 12.65 7.33
CA LYS A 178 13.10 13.78 8.05
C LYS A 178 12.93 13.57 9.56
N SER A 179 13.69 12.67 10.14
CA SER A 179 13.68 12.47 11.59
C SER A 179 14.52 13.54 12.31
N SER A 180 13.85 14.55 12.87
CA SER A 180 14.52 15.59 13.69
C SER A 180 15.18 15.01 14.93
N GLY A 181 14.61 13.96 15.53
CA GLY A 181 15.14 13.25 16.68
C GLY A 181 16.50 12.62 16.37
N VAL A 182 16.58 11.83 15.29
CA VAL A 182 17.83 11.18 14.88
C VAL A 182 18.93 12.20 14.56
N HIS A 183 18.59 13.32 13.92
CA HIS A 183 19.57 14.41 13.72
C HIS A 183 20.08 14.98 15.04
N CYS A 184 19.21 15.14 16.04
CA CYS A 184 19.62 15.56 17.38
C CYS A 184 20.52 14.52 18.07
N ASP A 185 20.25 13.24 17.90
CA ASP A 185 21.04 12.16 18.51
C ASP A 185 22.43 12.05 17.84
N ILE A 186 22.53 12.22 16.52
CA ILE A 186 23.83 12.35 15.84
C ILE A 186 24.59 13.61 16.31
N CYS A 187 23.89 14.71 16.51
CA CYS A 187 24.49 15.92 17.09
C CYS A 187 25.11 15.63 18.45
N GLN A 188 24.44 14.86 19.30
CA GLN A 188 24.97 14.46 20.61
C GLN A 188 26.25 13.62 20.47
N VAL A 189 26.30 12.67 19.53
CA VAL A 189 27.49 11.89 19.23
C VAL A 189 28.69 12.82 18.89
N TYR A 190 28.47 13.76 17.95
CA TYR A 190 29.57 14.69 17.58
C TYR A 190 29.94 15.67 18.67
N LYS A 191 29.01 16.03 19.56
CA LYS A 191 29.32 16.81 20.78
C LYS A 191 30.25 16.03 21.69
N GLU A 192 29.98 14.74 21.94
CA GLU A 192 30.87 13.87 22.77
C GLU A 192 32.24 13.64 22.13
N LEU A 193 32.29 13.55 20.80
CA LEU A 193 33.55 13.48 20.03
C LEU A 193 34.34 14.80 20.03
N GLY A 194 33.72 15.92 20.46
CA GLY A 194 34.32 17.26 20.39
C GLY A 194 34.34 17.89 19.01
N ASP A 195 33.66 17.29 18.01
CA ASP A 195 33.49 17.84 16.68
C ASP A 195 32.27 18.79 16.68
N PHE A 196 32.47 19.97 17.27
CA PHE A 196 31.41 20.95 17.43
C PHE A 196 30.89 21.50 16.10
N ASP A 197 31.70 21.46 15.03
CA ASP A 197 31.27 21.89 13.71
C ASP A 197 30.21 20.97 13.15
N LYS A 198 30.43 19.67 13.20
CA LYS A 198 29.44 18.68 12.80
C LYS A 198 28.22 18.66 13.73
N ALA A 199 28.45 18.80 15.05
CA ALA A 199 27.35 18.90 16.00
C ALA A 199 26.39 20.06 15.66
N VAL A 200 26.95 21.27 15.35
CA VAL A 200 26.13 22.41 14.90
C VAL A 200 25.40 22.10 13.60
N LEU A 201 26.03 21.45 12.64
CA LEU A 201 25.39 21.09 11.37
C LEU A 201 24.16 20.20 11.59
N TYR A 202 24.29 19.15 12.42
CA TYR A 202 23.19 18.21 12.66
C TYR A 202 22.08 18.81 13.51
N ILE A 203 22.40 19.63 14.53
CA ILE A 203 21.35 20.26 15.34
C ILE A 203 20.59 21.33 14.55
N GLN A 204 21.24 22.00 13.59
CA GLN A 204 20.55 22.93 12.69
C GLN A 204 19.56 22.20 11.80
N LYS A 205 19.89 21.01 11.28
CA LYS A 205 18.97 20.17 10.52
C LYS A 205 17.77 19.75 11.38
N ALA A 206 18.01 19.38 12.66
CA ALA A 206 16.91 19.07 13.57
C ALA A 206 15.99 20.27 13.78
N ILE A 207 16.54 21.48 13.93
CA ILE A 207 15.78 22.74 14.09
C ILE A 207 15.06 23.13 12.80
N GLU A 208 15.60 22.85 11.63
CA GLU A 208 14.93 23.08 10.34
C GLU A 208 13.67 22.22 10.21
N LEU A 209 13.73 20.96 10.69
CA LEU A 209 12.60 20.03 10.69
C LEU A 209 11.57 20.33 11.78
N ASP A 210 12.00 20.80 12.95
CA ASP A 210 11.14 21.19 14.07
C ASP A 210 11.66 22.48 14.74
N PRO A 211 11.29 23.66 14.19
CA PRO A 211 11.87 24.96 14.59
C PRO A 211 11.53 25.41 16.00
N ASN A 212 10.47 24.89 16.58
CA ASN A 212 9.96 25.33 17.88
C ASN A 212 10.27 24.33 19.02
N ASN A 213 11.11 23.34 18.77
CA ASN A 213 11.48 22.37 19.80
C ASN A 213 12.50 22.95 20.78
N PRO A 214 12.12 23.16 22.03
CA PRO A 214 13.04 23.76 23.02
C PRO A 214 14.27 22.91 23.32
N LYS A 215 14.17 21.57 23.18
CA LYS A 215 15.30 20.64 23.37
C LYS A 215 16.42 20.90 22.33
N TYR A 216 16.04 21.13 21.07
CA TYR A 216 17.00 21.37 20.02
C TYR A 216 17.66 22.75 20.12
N LEU A 217 16.90 23.76 20.54
CA LEU A 217 17.42 25.11 20.80
C LEU A 217 18.39 25.10 22.00
N ASP A 218 18.07 24.38 23.06
CA ASP A 218 18.93 24.18 24.22
C ASP A 218 20.24 23.50 23.81
N ALA A 219 20.17 22.40 23.04
CA ALA A 219 21.35 21.73 22.53
C ALA A 219 22.24 22.65 21.65
N LEU A 220 21.63 23.47 20.79
CA LEU A 220 22.37 24.43 19.96
C LEU A 220 23.07 25.48 20.83
N ILE A 221 22.45 25.96 21.91
CA ILE A 221 23.07 26.89 22.85
C ILE A 221 24.29 26.23 23.52
N GLU A 222 24.13 25.01 24.06
CA GLU A 222 25.22 24.29 24.72
C GLU A 222 26.42 24.10 23.80
N ILE A 223 26.18 23.63 22.55
CA ILE A 223 27.28 23.41 21.60
C ILE A 223 27.91 24.74 21.19
N SER A 224 27.12 25.81 21.02
CA SER A 224 27.65 27.13 20.72
C SER A 224 28.53 27.69 21.83
N ILE A 225 28.19 27.41 23.09
CA ILE A 225 29.00 27.75 24.26
C ILE A 225 30.33 26.96 24.22
N LEU A 226 30.28 25.65 24.01
CA LEU A 226 31.48 24.81 23.90
C LEU A 226 32.39 25.25 22.76
N LYS A 227 31.82 25.64 21.63
CA LYS A 227 32.54 26.20 20.47
C LYS A 227 33.02 27.63 20.66
N LYS A 228 32.64 28.30 21.77
CA LYS A 228 32.90 29.72 22.05
C LYS A 228 32.29 30.66 20.98
N ASN A 229 31.20 30.26 20.34
CA ASN A 229 30.49 31.08 19.37
C ASN A 229 29.37 31.85 20.07
N ARG A 230 29.71 33.00 20.64
CA ARG A 230 28.76 33.88 21.34
C ARG A 230 27.60 34.33 20.49
N PHE A 231 27.83 34.58 19.19
CA PHE A 231 26.79 35.06 18.31
C PHE A 231 25.69 33.99 18.15
N LEU A 232 26.08 32.78 17.79
CA LEU A 232 25.14 31.66 17.58
C LEU A 232 24.40 31.31 18.89
N ALA A 233 25.11 31.30 20.02
CA ALA A 233 24.51 31.07 21.34
C ALA A 233 23.44 32.09 21.67
N LYS A 234 23.70 33.40 21.45
CA LYS A 234 22.70 34.47 21.66
C LYS A 234 21.48 34.36 20.74
N GLU A 235 21.69 34.00 19.49
CA GLU A 235 20.60 33.82 18.55
C GLU A 235 19.67 32.67 18.98
N ALA A 236 20.25 31.52 19.28
CA ALA A 236 19.51 30.34 19.77
C ALA A 236 18.79 30.63 21.08
N TYR A 237 19.45 31.34 22.02
CA TYR A 237 18.84 31.75 23.29
C TYR A 237 17.62 32.64 23.11
N ARG A 238 17.67 33.62 22.18
CA ARG A 238 16.52 34.48 21.87
C ARG A 238 15.33 33.66 21.35
N LYS A 239 15.59 32.67 20.51
CA LYS A 239 14.59 31.76 19.99
C LYS A 239 14.01 30.91 21.13
N LEU A 240 14.86 30.32 21.97
CA LEU A 240 14.44 29.51 23.13
C LEU A 240 13.54 30.33 24.10
N LYS A 241 13.97 31.55 24.44
CA LYS A 241 13.20 32.44 25.34
C LYS A 241 11.83 32.80 24.75
N LYS A 242 11.72 32.88 23.42
CA LYS A 242 10.44 33.14 22.74
C LYS A 242 9.53 31.93 22.75
N VAL A 243 10.09 30.73 22.55
CA VAL A 243 9.32 29.47 22.44
C VAL A 243 8.94 28.93 23.83
N ASN A 244 9.84 29.06 24.80
CA ASN A 244 9.65 28.56 26.15
C ASN A 244 10.11 29.63 27.17
N PRO A 245 9.32 30.69 27.43
CA PRO A 245 9.69 31.78 28.31
C PRO A 245 9.82 31.37 29.77
N GLU A 246 9.17 30.28 30.19
CA GLU A 246 9.21 29.75 31.55
C GLU A 246 10.31 28.70 31.78
N ASN A 247 11.20 28.52 30.82
CA ASN A 247 12.30 27.59 30.97
C ASN A 247 13.25 28.03 32.13
N GLN A 248 13.34 27.18 33.14
CA GLN A 248 14.12 27.44 34.37
C GLN A 248 15.62 27.61 34.08
N LYS A 249 16.15 27.11 32.99
CA LYS A 249 17.55 27.21 32.58
C LYS A 249 17.93 28.56 31.97
N LEU A 250 16.96 29.41 31.59
CA LEU A 250 17.24 30.63 30.85
C LEU A 250 18.23 31.56 31.55
N SER A 251 18.09 31.76 32.87
CA SER A 251 19.00 32.62 33.63
C SER A 251 20.46 32.05 33.71
N GLU A 252 20.60 30.74 33.79
CA GLU A 252 21.90 30.06 33.78
C GLU A 252 22.53 30.15 32.40
N LEU A 253 21.80 29.88 31.36
CA LEU A 253 22.28 29.94 29.98
C LEU A 253 22.73 31.38 29.60
N GLU A 254 21.99 32.40 30.04
CA GLU A 254 22.36 33.81 29.82
C GLU A 254 23.72 34.12 30.44
N LYS A 255 23.92 33.75 31.67
CA LYS A 255 25.26 33.92 32.37
C LYS A 255 26.37 33.16 31.63
N LYS A 256 26.14 31.92 31.22
CA LYS A 256 27.13 31.14 30.48
C LYS A 256 27.51 31.79 29.14
N ILE A 257 26.51 32.37 28.44
CA ILE A 257 26.72 33.07 27.17
C ILE A 257 27.47 34.39 27.36
N GLU A 258 27.28 35.07 28.49
CA GLU A 258 28.00 36.32 28.80
C GLU A 258 29.47 36.05 29.07
N ASN A 259 29.82 34.89 29.63
CA ASN A 259 31.14 34.52 30.01
C ASN A 259 32.02 33.92 28.89
N ILE A 260 31.51 33.88 27.66
CA ILE A 260 32.27 33.43 26.48
C ILE A 260 32.97 34.66 25.82
#